data_2a504b82273efc90dc64405348dbd513
#
_entry.id   2a504b82273efc90dc64405348dbd513
#
_cell.length_a   1.000
_cell.length_b   1.000
_cell.length_c   1.000
_cell.angle_alpha   90.00
_cell.angle_beta   90.00
_cell.angle_gamma   90.00
#
_symmetry.space_group_name_H-M   'P 1'
#
loop_
_entity.id
_entity.type
_entity.pdbx_description
1 polymer ?
#
loop_
_entity_poly.entity_id
_entity_poly.type
_entity_poly.pdbx_seq_one_letter_code
_entity_poly.pdbx_strand_id
1 'polypeptide(L)'
;ENYLDGLVLLDVPDYDSVTTAHALQVDRLVPLADLLVWVVDPQKYADAALHEGYLRGLGARQEDMVVLINQIDTLPAGGTQALIDDVRALLLADGLDKVRVIAVSAKRGDNLDQVRELFRQVSERESNAARTASAELDSIAKRLSVSVAEREATLDEPATSDFQEQMSRSAGVGVVADSIATGLRKIFPPSLARPEAPSRVSVAAQASTWLHRNTDYLPQAWVNSVQDAVSDPEGLVTGVTDLVALVPLPRPRKLLIELGWWLGWIAVLAGFGWMFFKHGGVPSYALVAVGVLSAVASYWLRLRRANREAAAYREAARGRVDQLVNRDMVKPMQAVFARHNRLRAALAVEKTQA
;
A
#
# COMPACT_ATOMS: atom_id res chain seq x y z
N GLU A 1 -47.84 8.01 -11.23
CA GLU A 1 -46.63 7.92 -10.40
C GLU A 1 -46.56 6.53 -9.83
N ASN A 2 -45.43 5.87 -10.04
CA ASN A 2 -45.26 4.47 -9.71
C ASN A 2 -44.75 4.37 -8.26
N TYR A 3 -45.66 4.48 -7.27
CA TYR A 3 -45.35 4.42 -5.83
C TYR A 3 -44.81 3.04 -5.37
N LEU A 4 -44.73 2.07 -6.28
CA LEU A 4 -44.15 0.76 -6.06
C LEU A 4 -42.71 0.65 -6.56
N ASP A 5 -42.15 1.69 -7.20
CA ASP A 5 -40.77 1.67 -7.66
C ASP A 5 -39.82 1.55 -6.45
N GLY A 6 -38.94 0.54 -6.52
CA GLY A 6 -38.02 0.24 -5.43
C GLY A 6 -38.57 -0.62 -4.30
N LEU A 7 -39.87 -1.03 -4.35
CA LEU A 7 -40.48 -1.92 -3.37
C LEU A 7 -40.44 -3.38 -3.83
N VAL A 8 -40.13 -4.27 -2.92
CA VAL A 8 -40.34 -5.72 -3.06
C VAL A 8 -41.35 -6.16 -2.01
N LEU A 9 -42.50 -6.64 -2.47
CA LEU A 9 -43.53 -7.20 -1.58
C LEU A 9 -43.34 -8.71 -1.50
N LEU A 10 -43.23 -9.21 -0.27
CA LEU A 10 -43.11 -10.64 0.01
C LEU A 10 -44.40 -11.09 0.65
N ASP A 11 -45.14 -11.96 -0.04
CA ASP A 11 -46.31 -12.64 0.53
C ASP A 11 -45.80 -13.84 1.32
N VAL A 12 -46.10 -13.85 2.63
CA VAL A 12 -45.65 -14.88 3.55
C VAL A 12 -46.81 -15.75 3.98
N PRO A 13 -46.61 -17.06 4.23
CA PRO A 13 -47.67 -17.93 4.71
C PRO A 13 -48.33 -17.44 5.99
N ASP A 14 -49.59 -17.82 6.18
CA ASP A 14 -50.40 -17.47 7.38
C ASP A 14 -49.67 -17.88 8.68
N TYR A 15 -49.70 -16.96 9.66
CA TYR A 15 -49.09 -17.15 10.97
C TYR A 15 -49.73 -18.29 11.79
N ASP A 16 -50.96 -18.70 11.50
CA ASP A 16 -51.69 -19.82 12.13
C ASP A 16 -51.48 -21.17 11.42
N SER A 17 -50.59 -21.20 10.42
CA SER A 17 -50.26 -22.43 9.68
C SER A 17 -49.52 -23.43 10.55
N VAL A 18 -50.07 -24.66 10.63
CA VAL A 18 -49.57 -25.76 11.49
C VAL A 18 -48.24 -26.35 11.08
N THR A 19 -47.64 -25.91 9.98
CA THR A 19 -46.38 -26.45 9.46
C THR A 19 -45.15 -25.65 9.97
N THR A 20 -44.26 -26.32 10.70
CA THR A 20 -43.01 -25.81 11.21
C THR A 20 -42.12 -25.19 10.11
N ALA A 21 -42.28 -25.63 8.86
CA ALA A 21 -41.55 -25.04 7.72
C ALA A 21 -41.95 -23.57 7.44
N HIS A 22 -43.22 -23.20 7.64
CA HIS A 22 -43.71 -21.83 7.42
C HIS A 22 -43.22 -20.91 8.51
N ALA A 23 -43.21 -21.29 9.77
CA ALA A 23 -42.66 -20.49 10.87
C ALA A 23 -41.17 -20.18 10.66
N LEU A 24 -40.37 -21.16 10.24
CA LEU A 24 -38.94 -20.94 9.89
C LEU A 24 -38.74 -20.00 8.71
N GLN A 25 -39.69 -19.97 7.78
CA GLN A 25 -39.61 -19.03 6.64
C GLN A 25 -39.90 -17.60 7.10
N VAL A 26 -40.91 -17.37 7.94
CA VAL A 26 -41.23 -16.09 8.53
C VAL A 26 -40.05 -15.58 9.36
N ASP A 27 -39.49 -16.40 10.25
CA ASP A 27 -38.35 -16.05 11.10
C ASP A 27 -37.11 -15.60 10.31
N ARG A 28 -36.92 -16.14 9.10
CA ARG A 28 -35.82 -15.72 8.21
C ARG A 28 -36.07 -14.42 7.47
N LEU A 29 -37.32 -14.12 7.13
CA LEU A 29 -37.70 -12.95 6.34
C LEU A 29 -37.92 -11.70 7.20
N VAL A 30 -38.43 -11.87 8.42
CA VAL A 30 -38.71 -10.77 9.35
C VAL A 30 -37.49 -9.86 9.57
N PRO A 31 -36.27 -10.35 9.82
CA PRO A 31 -35.10 -9.48 10.01
C PRO A 31 -34.70 -8.69 8.75
N LEU A 32 -35.07 -9.17 7.56
CA LEU A 32 -34.67 -8.57 6.28
C LEU A 32 -35.68 -7.53 5.78
N ALA A 33 -36.91 -7.55 6.29
CA ALA A 33 -37.96 -6.65 5.85
C ALA A 33 -37.75 -5.23 6.40
N ASP A 34 -37.92 -4.21 5.58
CA ASP A 34 -37.91 -2.80 5.98
C ASP A 34 -39.25 -2.36 6.58
N LEU A 35 -40.35 -3.05 6.26
CA LEU A 35 -41.67 -2.88 6.83
C LEU A 35 -42.34 -4.24 6.99
N LEU A 36 -42.91 -4.49 8.17
CA LEU A 36 -43.74 -5.65 8.47
C LEU A 36 -45.21 -5.22 8.43
N VAL A 37 -45.96 -5.83 7.53
CA VAL A 37 -47.42 -5.53 7.36
C VAL A 37 -48.21 -6.74 7.86
N TRP A 38 -48.86 -6.57 9.00
CA TRP A 38 -49.73 -7.58 9.58
C TRP A 38 -51.17 -7.33 9.12
N VAL A 39 -51.69 -8.21 8.27
CA VAL A 39 -53.06 -8.10 7.76
C VAL A 39 -53.98 -8.99 8.58
N VAL A 40 -54.95 -8.38 9.26
CA VAL A 40 -55.94 -9.06 10.09
C VAL A 40 -57.34 -8.70 9.63
N ASP A 41 -58.32 -9.53 9.97
CA ASP A 41 -59.75 -9.24 9.77
C ASP A 41 -60.46 -8.96 11.10
N PRO A 42 -61.71 -8.43 11.10
CA PRO A 42 -62.44 -8.13 12.30
C PRO A 42 -62.83 -9.34 13.18
N GLN A 43 -62.56 -10.58 12.75
CA GLN A 43 -62.85 -11.78 13.53
C GLN A 43 -61.59 -12.40 14.14
N LYS A 44 -60.41 -12.12 13.55
CA LYS A 44 -59.14 -12.78 13.95
C LYS A 44 -58.09 -11.82 14.54
N TYR A 45 -58.36 -10.49 14.70
CA TYR A 45 -57.37 -9.54 15.19
C TYR A 45 -56.88 -9.81 16.62
N ALA A 46 -57.67 -10.51 17.44
CA ALA A 46 -57.30 -10.89 18.82
C ALA A 46 -56.75 -12.32 18.94
N ASP A 47 -56.24 -12.90 17.85
CA ASP A 47 -55.72 -14.26 17.85
C ASP A 47 -54.43 -14.38 18.70
N ALA A 48 -54.46 -15.27 19.68
CA ALA A 48 -53.30 -15.51 20.56
C ALA A 48 -52.06 -15.96 19.78
N ALA A 49 -52.18 -16.73 18.69
CA ALA A 49 -51.06 -17.14 17.87
C ALA A 49 -50.35 -15.97 17.21
N LEU A 50 -51.03 -14.92 16.82
CA LEU A 50 -50.47 -13.68 16.31
C LEU A 50 -49.72 -12.90 17.41
N HIS A 51 -50.42 -12.67 18.54
CA HIS A 51 -49.92 -11.82 19.61
C HIS A 51 -48.72 -12.48 20.36
N GLU A 52 -48.89 -13.73 20.81
CA GLU A 52 -47.88 -14.44 21.60
C GLU A 52 -46.76 -15.03 20.73
N GLY A 53 -47.11 -15.50 19.51
CA GLY A 53 -46.13 -16.11 18.60
C GLY A 53 -45.23 -15.12 17.90
N TYR A 54 -45.70 -13.94 17.58
CA TYR A 54 -44.95 -13.01 16.75
C TYR A 54 -44.87 -11.57 17.31
N LEU A 55 -45.98 -10.92 17.58
CA LEU A 55 -45.98 -9.48 17.85
C LEU A 55 -45.18 -9.09 19.08
N ARG A 56 -45.31 -9.81 20.21
CA ARG A 56 -44.56 -9.55 21.45
C ARG A 56 -43.06 -9.61 21.28
N GLY A 57 -42.58 -10.50 20.43
CA GLY A 57 -41.14 -10.68 20.13
C GLY A 57 -40.54 -9.54 19.32
N LEU A 58 -41.37 -8.67 18.70
CA LEU A 58 -40.94 -7.67 17.74
C LEU A 58 -40.97 -6.23 18.31
N GLY A 59 -41.02 -6.07 19.62
CA GLY A 59 -41.09 -4.75 20.28
C GLY A 59 -39.97 -3.78 19.87
N ALA A 60 -38.77 -4.26 19.60
CA ALA A 60 -37.67 -3.43 19.11
C ALA A 60 -37.86 -2.87 17.68
N ARG A 61 -38.81 -3.43 16.93
CA ARG A 61 -39.12 -3.06 15.52
C ARG A 61 -40.50 -2.45 15.34
N GLN A 62 -41.17 -2.05 16.41
CA GLN A 62 -42.54 -1.53 16.37
C GLN A 62 -42.73 -0.30 15.43
N GLU A 63 -41.68 0.48 15.18
CA GLU A 63 -41.71 1.62 14.26
C GLU A 63 -41.67 1.19 12.77
N ASP A 64 -41.23 -0.04 12.50
CA ASP A 64 -41.18 -0.67 11.18
C ASP A 64 -42.35 -1.66 11.01
N MET A 65 -43.41 -1.51 11.79
CA MET A 65 -44.61 -2.37 11.76
C MET A 65 -45.88 -1.57 11.52
N VAL A 66 -46.80 -2.22 10.81
CA VAL A 66 -48.19 -1.72 10.64
C VAL A 66 -49.14 -2.87 10.75
N VAL A 67 -50.27 -2.65 11.40
CA VAL A 67 -51.42 -3.57 11.40
C VAL A 67 -52.50 -3.00 10.48
N LEU A 68 -52.82 -3.76 9.43
CA LEU A 68 -53.92 -3.47 8.52
C LEU A 68 -55.16 -4.30 8.91
N ILE A 69 -56.22 -3.66 9.37
CA ILE A 69 -57.48 -4.33 9.63
C ILE A 69 -58.28 -4.29 8.34
N ASN A 70 -58.30 -5.39 7.60
CA ASN A 70 -59.02 -5.46 6.34
C ASN A 70 -60.49 -5.86 6.58
N GLN A 71 -61.34 -5.78 5.55
CA GLN A 71 -62.78 -6.15 5.57
C GLN A 71 -63.64 -5.30 6.49
N ILE A 72 -63.30 -4.02 6.71
CA ILE A 72 -64.16 -3.12 7.50
C ILE A 72 -65.57 -2.87 6.86
N ASP A 73 -65.72 -3.25 5.60
CA ASP A 73 -67.01 -3.23 4.91
C ASP A 73 -68.05 -4.22 5.49
N THR A 74 -67.61 -5.19 6.28
CA THR A 74 -68.48 -6.16 6.97
C THR A 74 -68.99 -5.66 8.31
N LEU A 75 -68.47 -4.54 8.81
CA LEU A 75 -68.82 -3.96 10.09
C LEU A 75 -70.10 -3.10 10.01
N PRO A 76 -70.92 -3.02 11.09
CA PRO A 76 -72.01 -2.11 11.19
C PRO A 76 -71.49 -0.65 11.17
N ALA A 77 -72.43 0.29 10.82
CA ALA A 77 -72.12 1.72 10.80
C ALA A 77 -71.57 2.18 12.17
N GLY A 78 -70.38 2.82 12.18
CA GLY A 78 -69.66 3.27 13.40
C GLY A 78 -68.79 2.21 14.09
N GLY A 79 -68.81 0.94 13.69
CA GLY A 79 -68.02 -0.12 14.33
C GLY A 79 -66.49 -0.03 14.07
N THR A 80 -66.08 0.67 13.02
CA THR A 80 -64.67 0.76 12.64
C THR A 80 -63.81 1.42 13.71
N GLN A 81 -64.29 2.53 14.33
CA GLN A 81 -63.47 3.23 15.34
C GLN A 81 -63.33 2.38 16.61
N ALA A 82 -64.39 1.73 17.07
CA ALA A 82 -64.35 0.85 18.23
C ALA A 82 -63.36 -0.32 18.01
N LEU A 83 -63.31 -0.89 16.80
CA LEU A 83 -62.38 -1.94 16.43
C LEU A 83 -60.91 -1.44 16.41
N ILE A 84 -60.65 -0.24 15.89
CA ILE A 84 -59.30 0.36 15.91
C ILE A 84 -58.82 0.56 17.36
N ASP A 85 -59.72 1.06 18.23
CA ASP A 85 -59.40 1.33 19.63
C ASP A 85 -59.15 0.03 20.41
N ASP A 86 -59.86 -1.06 20.11
CA ASP A 86 -59.65 -2.37 20.69
C ASP A 86 -58.34 -3.00 20.25
N VAL A 87 -58.01 -2.95 18.94
CA VAL A 87 -56.71 -3.41 18.43
C VAL A 87 -55.54 -2.64 19.05
N ARG A 88 -55.67 -1.31 19.20
CA ARG A 88 -54.65 -0.50 19.88
C ARG A 88 -54.50 -0.86 21.34
N ALA A 89 -55.58 -1.16 22.05
CA ALA A 89 -55.52 -1.61 23.45
C ALA A 89 -54.76 -2.97 23.57
N LEU A 90 -54.98 -3.90 22.65
CA LEU A 90 -54.28 -5.18 22.60
C LEU A 90 -52.78 -4.97 22.30
N LEU A 91 -52.45 -4.16 21.31
CA LEU A 91 -51.04 -3.85 20.99
C LEU A 91 -50.32 -3.17 22.15
N LEU A 92 -51.01 -2.26 22.86
CA LEU A 92 -50.45 -1.63 24.06
C LEU A 92 -50.19 -2.64 25.18
N ALA A 93 -51.10 -3.62 25.37
CA ALA A 93 -50.90 -4.70 26.33
C ALA A 93 -49.71 -5.62 25.97
N ASP A 94 -49.39 -5.72 24.69
CA ASP A 94 -48.19 -6.44 24.18
C ASP A 94 -46.91 -5.60 24.20
N GLY A 95 -46.98 -4.32 24.65
CA GLY A 95 -45.80 -3.43 24.69
C GLY A 95 -45.49 -2.75 23.33
N LEU A 96 -46.48 -2.68 22.42
CA LEU A 96 -46.32 -2.21 21.04
C LEU A 96 -47.10 -0.89 20.83
N ASP A 97 -46.81 0.12 21.61
CA ASP A 97 -47.53 1.42 21.63
C ASP A 97 -47.27 2.30 20.40
N LYS A 98 -46.23 2.02 19.60
CA LYS A 98 -45.87 2.81 18.41
C LYS A 98 -46.35 2.17 17.10
N VAL A 99 -46.95 0.99 17.13
CA VAL A 99 -47.43 0.32 15.92
C VAL A 99 -48.60 1.06 15.32
N ARG A 100 -48.50 1.39 14.03
CA ARG A 100 -49.58 2.06 13.28
C ARG A 100 -50.70 1.08 12.98
N VAL A 101 -51.94 1.47 13.23
CA VAL A 101 -53.14 0.69 12.90
C VAL A 101 -53.92 1.43 11.83
N ILE A 102 -54.18 0.76 10.69
CA ILE A 102 -54.97 1.30 9.57
C ILE A 102 -56.11 0.33 9.26
N ALA A 103 -57.33 0.81 9.33
CA ALA A 103 -58.53 0.04 8.97
C ALA A 103 -58.86 0.26 7.49
N VAL A 104 -58.94 -0.81 6.69
CA VAL A 104 -59.09 -0.77 5.24
C VAL A 104 -60.20 -1.68 4.74
N SER A 105 -60.72 -1.39 3.57
CA SER A 105 -61.49 -2.35 2.78
C SER A 105 -60.86 -2.47 1.40
N ALA A 106 -60.20 -3.57 1.12
CA ALA A 106 -59.68 -3.85 -0.22
C ALA A 106 -60.81 -3.96 -1.25
N LYS A 107 -62.02 -4.37 -0.82
CA LYS A 107 -63.21 -4.51 -1.68
C LYS A 107 -63.79 -3.15 -2.10
N ARG A 108 -63.88 -2.20 -1.17
CA ARG A 108 -64.45 -0.87 -1.42
C ARG A 108 -63.42 0.21 -1.75
N GLY A 109 -62.15 -0.04 -1.45
CA GLY A 109 -61.06 0.93 -1.61
C GLY A 109 -60.91 1.87 -0.41
N ASP A 110 -61.59 1.62 0.72
CA ASP A 110 -61.58 2.48 1.89
C ASP A 110 -60.17 2.53 2.48
N ASN A 111 -59.62 3.73 2.70
CA ASN A 111 -58.32 4.03 3.30
C ASN A 111 -57.10 3.44 2.59
N LEU A 112 -57.22 2.94 1.38
CA LEU A 112 -56.08 2.43 0.61
C LEU A 112 -55.04 3.51 0.29
N ASP A 113 -55.44 4.78 0.23
CA ASP A 113 -54.54 5.90 0.04
C ASP A 113 -53.54 6.06 1.20
N GLN A 114 -53.96 5.74 2.43
CA GLN A 114 -53.07 5.72 3.59
C GLN A 114 -52.00 4.61 3.48
N VAL A 115 -52.36 3.46 2.91
CA VAL A 115 -51.46 2.34 2.66
C VAL A 115 -50.45 2.69 1.55
N ARG A 116 -50.93 3.35 0.47
CA ARG A 116 -50.07 3.84 -0.62
C ARG A 116 -49.07 4.86 -0.11
N GLU A 117 -49.51 5.80 0.70
CA GLU A 117 -48.65 6.81 1.32
C GLU A 117 -47.62 6.17 2.27
N LEU A 118 -48.01 5.14 3.04
CA LEU A 118 -47.06 4.38 3.87
C LEU A 118 -45.97 3.72 3.01
N PHE A 119 -46.35 3.06 1.93
CA PHE A 119 -45.38 2.42 1.02
C PHE A 119 -44.46 3.43 0.37
N ARG A 120 -44.96 4.60 -0.03
CA ARG A 120 -44.14 5.70 -0.56
C ARG A 120 -43.13 6.17 0.48
N GLN A 121 -43.55 6.38 1.74
CA GLN A 121 -42.63 6.75 2.83
C GLN A 121 -41.57 5.73 3.09
N VAL A 122 -41.89 4.44 3.00
CA VAL A 122 -40.91 3.35 3.19
C VAL A 122 -39.93 3.29 2.03
N SER A 123 -40.41 3.46 0.78
CA SER A 123 -39.50 3.46 -0.39
C SER A 123 -38.51 4.64 -0.42
N GLU A 124 -38.85 5.75 0.23
CA GLU A 124 -37.99 6.93 0.35
C GLU A 124 -37.00 6.84 1.53
N ARG A 125 -37.19 5.89 2.44
CA ARG A 125 -36.27 5.66 3.56
C ARG A 125 -35.05 4.83 3.11
N GLU A 126 -33.91 5.09 3.74
CA GLU A 126 -32.77 4.20 3.60
C GLU A 126 -33.11 2.82 4.17
N SER A 127 -32.87 1.75 3.38
CA SER A 127 -33.20 0.40 3.78
C SER A 127 -32.44 -0.06 5.03
N ASN A 128 -33.02 -0.94 5.83
CA ASN A 128 -32.34 -1.53 6.99
C ASN A 128 -31.05 -2.26 6.59
N ALA A 129 -31.04 -2.89 5.41
CA ALA A 129 -29.84 -3.54 4.87
C ALA A 129 -28.72 -2.53 4.58
N ALA A 130 -29.04 -1.37 3.99
CA ALA A 130 -28.07 -0.30 3.72
C ALA A 130 -27.52 0.28 5.03
N ARG A 131 -28.37 0.54 6.01
CA ARG A 131 -27.95 1.03 7.35
C ARG A 131 -27.05 0.01 8.06
N THR A 132 -27.38 -1.28 8.02
CA THR A 132 -26.55 -2.34 8.61
C THR A 132 -25.21 -2.44 7.90
N ALA A 133 -25.20 -2.41 6.56
CA ALA A 133 -23.96 -2.43 5.78
C ALA A 133 -23.07 -1.21 6.06
N SER A 134 -23.67 -0.02 6.17
CA SER A 134 -22.94 1.21 6.54
C SER A 134 -22.32 1.07 7.94
N ALA A 135 -23.09 0.63 8.94
CA ALA A 135 -22.59 0.43 10.31
C ALA A 135 -21.47 -0.63 10.39
N GLU A 136 -21.53 -1.70 9.57
CA GLU A 136 -20.45 -2.67 9.46
C GLU A 136 -19.21 -2.06 8.82
N LEU A 137 -19.35 -1.31 7.75
CA LEU A 137 -18.26 -0.60 7.09
C LEU A 137 -17.57 0.36 8.06
N ASP A 138 -18.32 1.17 8.79
CA ASP A 138 -17.81 2.09 9.83
C ASP A 138 -17.02 1.34 10.91
N SER A 139 -17.53 0.20 11.36
CA SER A 139 -16.87 -0.67 12.35
C SER A 139 -15.55 -1.23 11.81
N ILE A 140 -15.53 -1.66 10.56
CA ILE A 140 -14.32 -2.16 9.88
C ILE A 140 -13.33 -1.02 9.69
N ALA A 141 -13.77 0.14 9.21
CA ALA A 141 -12.94 1.32 9.03
C ALA A 141 -12.30 1.78 10.34
N LYS A 142 -13.06 1.81 11.43
CA LYS A 142 -12.56 2.14 12.76
C LYS A 142 -11.50 1.14 13.26
N ARG A 143 -11.67 -0.15 12.99
CA ARG A 143 -10.66 -1.16 13.32
C ARG A 143 -9.40 -1.01 12.47
N LEU A 144 -9.54 -0.74 11.19
CA LEU A 144 -8.42 -0.55 10.27
C LEU A 144 -7.67 0.77 10.51
N SER A 145 -8.34 1.82 11.00
CA SER A 145 -7.72 3.12 11.26
C SER A 145 -6.59 3.06 12.28
N VAL A 146 -6.66 2.12 13.23
CA VAL A 146 -5.57 1.88 14.21
C VAL A 146 -4.34 1.23 13.55
N SER A 147 -4.54 0.59 12.39
CA SER A 147 -3.48 -0.12 11.66
C SER A 147 -2.74 0.75 10.65
N VAL A 148 -3.06 2.03 10.52
CA VAL A 148 -2.39 2.96 9.60
C VAL A 148 -1.75 4.12 10.37
N ALA A 149 -0.63 4.60 9.87
CA ALA A 149 0.04 5.76 10.45
C ALA A 149 -0.73 7.05 10.14
N GLU A 150 -0.58 8.06 11.01
CA GLU A 150 -1.22 9.38 10.85
C GLU A 150 -0.74 10.12 9.61
N ARG A 151 0.54 9.93 9.23
CA ARG A 151 1.16 10.55 8.06
C ARG A 151 1.35 9.56 6.91
N GLU A 152 1.51 10.06 5.71
CA GLU A 152 1.89 9.26 4.55
C GLU A 152 3.24 8.58 4.76
N ALA A 153 3.34 7.34 4.30
CA ALA A 153 4.61 6.65 4.24
C ALA A 153 5.40 7.16 3.04
N THR A 154 6.55 7.75 3.33
CA THR A 154 7.47 8.32 2.34
C THR A 154 8.88 7.85 2.62
N LEU A 155 9.67 7.72 1.55
CA LEU A 155 11.08 7.37 1.66
C LEU A 155 11.89 8.59 2.10
N ASP A 156 12.80 8.39 3.04
CA ASP A 156 13.82 9.38 3.40
C ASP A 156 14.95 9.32 2.38
N GLU A 157 14.92 10.24 1.39
CA GLU A 157 15.92 10.33 0.33
C GLU A 157 17.35 10.56 0.85
N PRO A 158 17.60 11.49 1.80
CA PRO A 158 18.91 11.65 2.45
C PRO A 158 19.40 10.37 3.10
N ALA A 159 18.57 9.68 3.88
CA ALA A 159 18.95 8.42 4.52
C ALA A 159 19.25 7.31 3.49
N THR A 160 18.56 7.33 2.35
CA THR A 160 18.78 6.38 1.26
C THR A 160 20.12 6.63 0.56
N SER A 161 20.45 7.89 0.29
CA SER A 161 21.74 8.28 -0.27
C SER A 161 22.90 7.94 0.67
N ASP A 162 22.75 8.18 1.97
CA ASP A 162 23.72 7.79 2.99
C ASP A 162 23.93 6.28 3.02
N PHE A 163 22.86 5.51 2.94
CA PHE A 163 22.92 4.04 2.91
C PHE A 163 23.67 3.53 1.66
N GLN A 164 23.38 4.06 0.48
CA GLN A 164 24.07 3.73 -0.77
C GLN A 164 25.58 4.02 -0.67
N GLU A 165 25.93 5.19 -0.12
CA GLU A 165 27.34 5.52 0.07
C GLU A 165 28.05 4.63 1.09
N GLN A 166 27.38 4.31 2.20
CA GLN A 166 27.92 3.38 3.20
C GLN A 166 28.13 1.97 2.62
N MET A 167 27.17 1.48 1.83
CA MET A 167 27.30 0.20 1.12
C MET A 167 28.47 0.20 0.16
N SER A 168 28.65 1.26 -0.62
CA SER A 168 29.80 1.42 -1.53
C SER A 168 31.13 1.46 -0.80
N ARG A 169 31.20 2.12 0.36
CA ARG A 169 32.39 2.12 1.22
C ARG A 169 32.67 0.73 1.81
N SER A 170 31.64 0.05 2.31
CA SER A 170 31.76 -1.32 2.85
C SER A 170 32.22 -2.34 1.82
N ALA A 171 31.86 -2.15 0.55
CA ALA A 171 32.31 -2.95 -0.59
C ALA A 171 33.76 -2.65 -1.04
N GLY A 172 34.45 -1.73 -0.35
CA GLY A 172 35.84 -1.40 -0.67
C GLY A 172 36.03 -0.64 -1.99
N VAL A 173 34.97 -0.06 -2.57
CA VAL A 173 35.02 0.64 -3.87
C VAL A 173 36.08 1.73 -3.86
N GLY A 174 36.19 2.50 -2.76
CA GLY A 174 37.22 3.52 -2.58
C GLY A 174 38.63 2.95 -2.58
N VAL A 175 38.86 1.87 -1.83
CA VAL A 175 40.17 1.20 -1.69
C VAL A 175 40.64 0.70 -3.05
N VAL A 176 39.78 0.05 -3.81
CA VAL A 176 40.13 -0.45 -5.16
C VAL A 176 40.43 0.72 -6.11
N ALA A 177 39.59 1.76 -6.10
CA ALA A 177 39.81 2.97 -6.93
C ALA A 177 41.15 3.66 -6.60
N ASP A 178 41.51 3.76 -5.33
CA ASP A 178 42.78 4.35 -4.89
C ASP A 178 43.97 3.44 -5.25
N SER A 179 43.79 2.11 -5.19
CA SER A 179 44.77 1.16 -5.69
C SER A 179 45.01 1.31 -7.20
N ILE A 180 43.96 1.55 -7.99
CA ILE A 180 44.04 1.86 -9.42
C ILE A 180 44.81 3.17 -9.64
N ALA A 181 44.43 4.23 -8.92
CA ALA A 181 45.07 5.53 -9.06
C ALA A 181 46.55 5.49 -8.73
N THR A 182 46.95 4.81 -7.66
CA THR A 182 48.35 4.71 -7.22
C THR A 182 49.13 3.71 -8.06
N GLY A 183 48.53 2.57 -8.41
CA GLY A 183 49.16 1.53 -9.20
C GLY A 183 49.51 1.99 -10.62
N LEU A 184 48.56 2.64 -11.31
CA LEU A 184 48.78 3.10 -12.69
C LEU A 184 49.72 4.30 -12.82
N ARG A 185 50.08 4.97 -11.73
CA ARG A 185 51.11 6.02 -11.70
C ARG A 185 52.51 5.45 -11.73
N LYS A 186 52.70 4.25 -11.20
CA LYS A 186 54.02 3.61 -11.10
C LYS A 186 54.47 3.05 -12.46
N ILE A 187 55.77 3.10 -12.73
CA ILE A 187 56.39 2.50 -13.92
C ILE A 187 56.23 0.99 -13.89
N PHE A 188 56.38 0.40 -12.70
CA PHE A 188 56.12 -1.01 -12.43
C PHE A 188 54.92 -1.13 -11.51
N PRO A 189 53.70 -1.19 -12.09
CA PRO A 189 52.48 -1.22 -11.29
C PRO A 189 52.41 -2.55 -10.50
N PRO A 190 52.10 -2.48 -9.20
CA PRO A 190 51.80 -3.67 -8.43
C PRO A 190 50.48 -4.30 -8.89
N SER A 191 50.18 -5.49 -8.40
CA SER A 191 48.86 -6.07 -8.57
C SER A 191 47.82 -5.11 -7.97
N LEU A 192 46.77 -4.82 -8.74
CA LEU A 192 45.66 -3.98 -8.27
C LEU A 192 44.86 -4.71 -7.17
N ALA A 193 44.41 -3.97 -6.18
CA ALA A 193 43.50 -4.52 -5.18
C ALA A 193 42.23 -5.06 -5.83
N ARG A 194 41.70 -6.15 -5.30
CA ARG A 194 40.44 -6.73 -5.73
C ARG A 194 39.35 -6.32 -4.74
N PRO A 195 38.09 -6.20 -5.19
CA PRO A 195 36.99 -6.01 -4.28
C PRO A 195 36.93 -7.15 -3.27
N GLU A 196 36.71 -6.82 -2.01
CA GLU A 196 36.46 -7.77 -0.94
C GLU A 196 34.99 -7.75 -0.57
N ALA A 197 34.47 -8.89 -0.12
CA ALA A 197 33.08 -8.98 0.36
C ALA A 197 32.90 -8.08 1.60
N PRO A 198 31.87 -7.27 1.67
CA PRO A 198 31.61 -6.45 2.84
C PRO A 198 31.26 -7.32 4.05
N SER A 199 31.59 -6.83 5.25
CA SER A 199 31.26 -7.53 6.50
C SER A 199 29.73 -7.63 6.65
N ARG A 200 29.21 -8.85 6.86
CA ARG A 200 27.79 -9.12 7.10
C ARG A 200 27.26 -8.30 8.29
N VAL A 201 28.03 -8.17 9.36
CA VAL A 201 27.63 -7.41 10.56
C VAL A 201 27.49 -5.92 10.22
N SER A 202 28.43 -5.37 9.44
CA SER A 202 28.36 -3.96 9.02
C SER A 202 27.15 -3.71 8.11
N VAL A 203 26.91 -4.58 7.13
CA VAL A 203 25.75 -4.48 6.22
C VAL A 203 24.45 -4.59 6.99
N ALA A 204 24.33 -5.55 7.93
CA ALA A 204 23.15 -5.72 8.76
C ALA A 204 22.86 -4.48 9.61
N ALA A 205 23.88 -3.89 10.23
CA ALA A 205 23.73 -2.67 11.04
C ALA A 205 23.28 -1.48 10.19
N GLN A 206 23.88 -1.30 8.99
CA GLN A 206 23.51 -0.23 8.08
C GLN A 206 22.08 -0.40 7.54
N ALA A 207 21.70 -1.61 7.13
CA ALA A 207 20.35 -1.93 6.66
C ALA A 207 19.30 -1.71 7.77
N SER A 208 19.60 -2.16 9.00
CA SER A 208 18.72 -1.96 10.16
C SER A 208 18.53 -0.47 10.48
N THR A 209 19.59 0.32 10.44
CA THR A 209 19.51 1.78 10.67
C THR A 209 18.67 2.47 9.60
N TRP A 210 18.85 2.10 8.35
CA TRP A 210 18.09 2.66 7.22
C TRP A 210 16.61 2.25 7.31
N LEU A 211 16.32 0.98 7.62
CA LEU A 211 14.95 0.50 7.81
C LEU A 211 14.27 1.27 8.95
N HIS A 212 14.93 1.39 10.10
CA HIS A 212 14.36 2.09 11.25
C HIS A 212 14.04 3.54 10.92
N ARG A 213 14.92 4.29 10.27
CA ARG A 213 14.66 5.68 9.86
C ARG A 213 13.43 5.85 8.97
N ASN A 214 13.18 4.86 8.10
CA ASN A 214 12.06 4.91 7.17
C ASN A 214 10.76 4.35 7.73
N THR A 215 10.79 3.61 8.86
CA THR A 215 9.62 2.87 9.35
C THR A 215 9.26 3.12 10.81
N ASP A 216 10.02 3.94 11.56
CA ASP A 216 9.86 4.17 12.99
C ASP A 216 8.46 4.68 13.41
N TYR A 217 7.79 5.38 12.52
CA TYR A 217 6.45 5.94 12.70
C TYR A 217 5.32 5.02 12.23
N LEU A 218 5.64 3.90 11.59
CA LEU A 218 4.64 2.97 11.06
C LEU A 218 4.18 1.97 12.13
N PRO A 219 2.92 1.55 12.13
CA PRO A 219 2.46 0.42 12.92
C PRO A 219 3.26 -0.84 12.63
N GLN A 220 3.46 -1.68 13.66
CA GLN A 220 4.34 -2.86 13.59
C GLN A 220 4.03 -3.83 12.44
N ALA A 221 2.75 -3.97 12.08
CA ALA A 221 2.34 -4.80 10.95
C ALA A 221 2.96 -4.34 9.62
N TRP A 222 3.09 -3.03 9.41
CA TRP A 222 3.72 -2.47 8.22
C TRP A 222 5.24 -2.56 8.28
N VAL A 223 5.84 -2.39 9.47
CA VAL A 223 7.28 -2.61 9.68
C VAL A 223 7.65 -4.05 9.30
N ASN A 224 6.90 -5.03 9.79
CA ASN A 224 7.11 -6.44 9.44
C ASN A 224 6.94 -6.66 7.92
N SER A 225 5.91 -6.07 7.31
CA SER A 225 5.68 -6.18 5.86
C SER A 225 6.83 -5.59 5.03
N VAL A 226 7.48 -4.52 5.51
CA VAL A 226 8.68 -3.95 4.88
C VAL A 226 9.85 -4.90 5.07
N GLN A 227 10.08 -5.42 6.27
CA GLN A 227 11.18 -6.36 6.56
C GLN A 227 11.08 -7.63 5.72
N ASP A 228 9.87 -8.17 5.52
CA ASP A 228 9.63 -9.35 4.68
C ASP A 228 9.80 -9.06 3.18
N ALA A 229 9.62 -7.82 2.76
CA ALA A 229 9.70 -7.43 1.35
C ALA A 229 11.11 -7.09 0.89
N VAL A 230 11.99 -6.60 1.76
CA VAL A 230 13.37 -6.22 1.43
C VAL A 230 14.32 -7.40 1.56
N SER A 231 15.44 -7.32 0.85
CA SER A 231 16.49 -8.36 0.94
C SER A 231 17.12 -8.41 2.33
N ASP A 232 17.40 -9.61 2.78
CA ASP A 232 18.15 -9.85 4.01
C ASP A 232 19.63 -9.41 3.87
N PRO A 233 20.35 -9.24 4.96
CA PRO A 233 21.75 -8.81 4.92
C PRO A 233 22.68 -9.76 4.16
N GLU A 234 22.38 -11.06 4.10
CA GLU A 234 23.18 -12.05 3.39
C GLU A 234 23.02 -11.92 1.87
N GLY A 235 21.78 -11.74 1.42
CA GLY A 235 21.47 -11.43 0.02
C GLY A 235 22.12 -10.13 -0.44
N LEU A 236 22.14 -9.10 0.40
CA LEU A 236 22.82 -7.84 0.10
C LEU A 236 24.34 -8.01 -0.02
N VAL A 237 24.97 -8.74 0.91
CA VAL A 237 26.42 -9.03 0.85
C VAL A 237 26.78 -9.78 -0.43
N THR A 238 26.04 -10.83 -0.74
CA THR A 238 26.25 -11.62 -1.96
C THR A 238 26.05 -10.78 -3.21
N GLY A 239 24.92 -10.05 -3.29
CA GLY A 239 24.59 -9.21 -4.43
C GLY A 239 25.62 -8.10 -4.67
N VAL A 240 26.09 -7.41 -3.62
CA VAL A 240 27.13 -6.38 -3.72
C VAL A 240 28.44 -7.00 -4.20
N THR A 241 28.86 -8.15 -3.61
CA THR A 241 30.09 -8.82 -3.98
C THR A 241 30.09 -9.21 -5.46
N ASP A 242 29.02 -9.84 -5.92
CA ASP A 242 28.87 -10.29 -7.30
C ASP A 242 28.86 -9.12 -8.29
N LEU A 243 28.10 -8.08 -8.00
CA LEU A 243 27.97 -6.94 -8.91
C LEU A 243 29.25 -6.09 -8.99
N VAL A 244 29.95 -5.90 -7.88
CA VAL A 244 31.22 -5.16 -7.87
C VAL A 244 32.33 -6.00 -8.53
N ALA A 245 32.34 -7.32 -8.39
CA ALA A 245 33.28 -8.22 -9.06
C ALA A 245 33.14 -8.20 -10.59
N LEU A 246 31.94 -7.88 -11.10
CA LEU A 246 31.70 -7.73 -12.54
C LEU A 246 32.28 -6.43 -13.14
N VAL A 247 32.72 -5.47 -12.32
CA VAL A 247 33.36 -4.23 -12.82
C VAL A 247 34.79 -4.53 -13.26
N PRO A 248 35.10 -4.34 -14.55
CA PRO A 248 36.42 -4.71 -15.06
C PRO A 248 37.51 -3.79 -14.51
N LEU A 249 38.59 -4.40 -14.01
CA LEU A 249 39.77 -3.66 -13.61
C LEU A 249 40.56 -3.22 -14.85
N PRO A 250 41.12 -1.98 -14.86
CA PRO A 250 41.88 -1.50 -15.99
C PRO A 250 43.20 -2.26 -16.16
N ARG A 251 43.62 -2.46 -17.42
CA ARG A 251 44.89 -3.08 -17.71
C ARG A 251 46.06 -2.20 -17.22
N PRO A 252 47.02 -2.77 -16.47
CA PRO A 252 48.06 -1.97 -15.82
C PRO A 252 49.00 -1.27 -16.81
N ARG A 253 49.22 -1.85 -18.00
CA ARG A 253 50.19 -1.32 -19.00
C ARG A 253 49.52 -0.94 -20.30
N LYS A 254 49.88 0.27 -20.83
CA LYS A 254 49.66 0.65 -22.24
C LYS A 254 51.00 0.87 -22.92
N LEU A 255 51.32 0.04 -23.88
CA LEU A 255 52.60 -0.04 -24.58
C LEU A 255 53.08 1.33 -25.10
N LEU A 256 52.23 2.13 -25.66
CA LEU A 256 52.59 3.46 -26.21
C LEU A 256 53.08 4.46 -25.16
N ILE A 257 52.50 4.48 -23.97
CA ILE A 257 52.93 5.39 -22.89
C ILE A 257 54.23 4.94 -22.30
N GLU A 258 54.44 3.61 -22.19
CA GLU A 258 55.68 3.01 -21.75
C GLU A 258 56.80 3.27 -22.73
N LEU A 259 56.58 3.03 -24.04
CA LEU A 259 57.53 3.32 -25.10
C LEU A 259 57.93 4.81 -25.10
N GLY A 260 56.99 5.75 -25.00
CA GLY A 260 57.24 7.18 -24.94
C GLY A 260 58.17 7.56 -23.77
N TRP A 261 57.96 6.92 -22.60
CA TRP A 261 58.83 7.13 -21.43
C TRP A 261 60.26 6.63 -21.67
N TRP A 262 60.40 5.36 -22.12
CA TRP A 262 61.71 4.79 -22.35
C TRP A 262 62.46 5.44 -23.52
N LEU A 263 61.79 5.76 -24.63
CA LEU A 263 62.38 6.48 -25.75
C LEU A 263 62.80 7.88 -25.34
N GLY A 264 62.02 8.57 -24.48
CA GLY A 264 62.38 9.86 -23.91
C GLY A 264 63.71 9.79 -23.16
N TRP A 265 63.88 8.84 -22.25
CA TRP A 265 65.14 8.64 -21.52
C TRP A 265 66.32 8.23 -22.41
N ILE A 266 66.08 7.35 -23.41
CA ILE A 266 67.08 6.95 -24.40
C ILE A 266 67.53 8.19 -25.17
N ALA A 267 66.63 9.06 -25.61
CA ALA A 267 66.97 10.29 -26.30
C ALA A 267 67.80 11.28 -25.41
N VAL A 268 67.44 11.38 -24.13
CA VAL A 268 68.22 12.17 -23.16
C VAL A 268 69.62 11.64 -23.02
N LEU A 269 69.78 10.33 -22.81
CA LEU A 269 71.11 9.70 -22.67
C LEU A 269 71.91 9.80 -23.95
N ALA A 270 71.30 9.61 -25.12
CA ALA A 270 71.98 9.76 -26.41
C ALA A 270 72.41 11.22 -26.65
N GLY A 271 71.60 12.20 -26.27
CA GLY A 271 71.96 13.62 -26.36
C GLY A 271 73.13 14.02 -25.47
N PHE A 272 73.15 13.52 -24.22
CA PHE A 272 74.29 13.67 -23.31
C PHE A 272 75.55 12.95 -23.82
N GLY A 273 75.42 11.77 -24.30
CA GLY A 273 76.58 11.00 -24.93
C GLY A 273 77.17 11.77 -26.12
N TRP A 274 76.31 12.29 -27.02
CA TRP A 274 76.74 13.11 -28.15
C TRP A 274 77.45 14.39 -27.71
N MET A 275 76.93 15.07 -26.67
CA MET A 275 77.57 16.28 -26.10
C MET A 275 78.97 15.98 -25.53
N PHE A 276 79.16 14.82 -24.90
CA PHE A 276 80.43 14.40 -24.31
C PHE A 276 81.49 14.01 -25.36
N PHE A 277 81.06 13.25 -26.39
CA PHE A 277 82.05 12.68 -27.37
C PHE A 277 82.31 13.63 -28.55
N LYS A 278 81.45 14.58 -28.90
CA LYS A 278 81.60 15.43 -30.09
C LYS A 278 81.58 16.96 -29.80
N HIS A 279 81.94 17.38 -28.60
CA HIS A 279 82.03 18.79 -28.16
C HIS A 279 80.73 19.63 -28.29
N GLY A 280 79.54 19.00 -28.25
CA GLY A 280 78.25 19.66 -28.20
C GLY A 280 77.90 20.35 -29.53
N GLY A 281 76.65 20.68 -29.66
CA GLY A 281 76.06 21.42 -30.78
C GLY A 281 74.54 21.47 -30.66
N VAL A 282 73.87 22.31 -31.45
CA VAL A 282 72.42 22.48 -31.47
C VAL A 282 71.66 21.13 -31.51
N PRO A 283 72.10 20.11 -32.27
CA PRO A 283 71.42 18.81 -32.32
C PRO A 283 71.38 18.07 -30.99
N SER A 284 72.45 18.10 -30.16
CA SER A 284 72.53 17.42 -28.86
C SER A 284 71.58 18.04 -27.85
N TYR A 285 71.49 19.36 -27.79
CA TYR A 285 70.53 20.10 -26.94
C TYR A 285 69.10 19.82 -27.36
N ALA A 286 68.80 19.83 -28.69
CA ALA A 286 67.47 19.50 -29.22
C ALA A 286 67.04 18.06 -28.84
N LEU A 287 67.97 17.09 -28.94
CA LEU A 287 67.67 15.70 -28.58
C LEU A 287 67.39 15.52 -27.09
N VAL A 288 68.15 16.17 -26.22
CA VAL A 288 67.89 16.22 -24.78
C VAL A 288 66.53 16.86 -24.49
N ALA A 289 66.24 18.02 -25.10
CA ALA A 289 64.96 18.72 -24.89
C ALA A 289 63.77 17.89 -25.33
N VAL A 290 63.80 17.28 -26.50
CA VAL A 290 62.72 16.37 -27.00
C VAL A 290 62.57 15.15 -26.09
N GLY A 291 63.69 14.57 -25.62
CA GLY A 291 63.66 13.46 -24.70
C GLY A 291 63.01 13.79 -23.35
N VAL A 292 63.37 14.94 -22.77
CA VAL A 292 62.74 15.44 -21.54
C VAL A 292 61.27 15.71 -21.74
N LEU A 293 60.90 16.39 -22.83
CA LEU A 293 59.50 16.67 -23.16
C LEU A 293 58.68 15.40 -23.32
N SER A 294 59.22 14.36 -24.00
CA SER A 294 58.60 13.06 -24.18
C SER A 294 58.40 12.34 -22.83
N ALA A 295 59.40 12.37 -21.96
CA ALA A 295 59.31 11.76 -20.62
C ALA A 295 58.29 12.49 -19.76
N VAL A 296 58.30 13.81 -19.74
CA VAL A 296 57.32 14.62 -18.99
C VAL A 296 55.91 14.42 -19.52
N ALA A 297 55.72 14.42 -20.84
CA ALA A 297 54.40 14.15 -21.46
C ALA A 297 53.88 12.75 -21.13
N SER A 298 54.76 11.74 -21.21
CA SER A 298 54.42 10.36 -20.85
C SER A 298 54.02 10.23 -19.37
N TYR A 299 54.76 10.88 -18.47
CA TYR A 299 54.43 10.94 -17.05
C TYR A 299 53.08 11.60 -16.79
N TRP A 300 52.84 12.72 -17.43
CA TRP A 300 51.56 13.45 -17.31
C TRP A 300 50.39 12.66 -17.87
N LEU A 301 50.56 11.95 -19.00
CA LEU A 301 49.57 11.08 -19.57
C LEU A 301 49.23 9.91 -18.63
N ARG A 302 50.27 9.33 -17.96
CA ARG A 302 50.06 8.29 -16.91
C ARG A 302 49.19 8.84 -15.77
N LEU A 303 49.53 10.04 -15.27
CA LEU A 303 48.83 10.65 -14.16
C LEU A 303 47.33 10.91 -14.50
N ARG A 304 47.08 11.49 -15.69
CA ARG A 304 45.73 11.71 -16.18
C ARG A 304 44.93 10.42 -16.37
N ARG A 305 45.61 9.41 -16.94
CA ARG A 305 44.99 8.10 -17.13
C ARG A 305 44.67 7.44 -15.79
N ALA A 306 45.59 7.42 -14.86
CA ALA A 306 45.37 6.84 -13.52
C ALA A 306 44.16 7.43 -12.83
N ASN A 307 44.02 8.76 -12.86
CA ASN A 307 42.86 9.45 -12.25
C ASN A 307 41.56 9.15 -13.00
N ARG A 308 41.58 9.11 -14.35
CA ARG A 308 40.39 8.79 -15.15
C ARG A 308 39.91 7.36 -14.94
N GLU A 309 40.80 6.38 -14.97
CA GLU A 309 40.46 4.97 -14.77
C GLU A 309 39.96 4.71 -13.35
N ALA A 310 40.55 5.36 -12.33
CA ALA A 310 40.08 5.27 -10.94
C ALA A 310 38.69 5.91 -10.76
N ALA A 311 38.44 7.05 -11.39
CA ALA A 311 37.15 7.72 -11.36
C ALA A 311 36.07 6.87 -12.07
N ALA A 312 36.41 6.36 -13.27
CA ALA A 312 35.50 5.50 -14.04
C ALA A 312 35.14 4.21 -13.27
N TYR A 313 36.12 3.57 -12.62
CA TYR A 313 35.84 2.41 -11.76
C TYR A 313 34.94 2.77 -10.60
N ARG A 314 35.24 3.89 -9.90
CA ARG A 314 34.42 4.33 -8.75
C ARG A 314 32.98 4.59 -9.16
N GLU A 315 32.77 5.27 -10.29
CA GLU A 315 31.44 5.56 -10.82
C GLU A 315 30.70 4.28 -11.22
N ALA A 316 31.36 3.40 -11.97
CA ALA A 316 30.75 2.13 -12.40
C ALA A 316 30.39 1.22 -11.21
N ALA A 317 31.28 1.10 -10.22
CA ALA A 317 31.06 0.27 -9.04
C ALA A 317 29.95 0.87 -8.15
N ARG A 318 29.94 2.19 -7.92
CA ARG A 318 28.83 2.88 -7.20
C ARG A 318 27.51 2.67 -7.90
N GLY A 319 27.44 2.90 -9.20
CA GLY A 319 26.21 2.69 -9.97
C GLY A 319 25.66 1.26 -9.87
N ARG A 320 26.52 0.25 -9.74
CA ARG A 320 26.08 -1.14 -9.50
C ARG A 320 25.51 -1.34 -8.10
N VAL A 321 26.15 -0.76 -7.09
CA VAL A 321 25.66 -0.80 -5.70
C VAL A 321 24.31 -0.07 -5.59
N ASP A 322 24.19 1.12 -6.20
CA ASP A 322 22.94 1.89 -6.23
C ASP A 322 21.81 1.13 -6.92
N GLN A 323 22.11 0.46 -8.03
CA GLN A 323 21.13 -0.40 -8.71
C GLN A 323 20.64 -1.55 -7.83
N LEU A 324 21.54 -2.20 -7.08
CA LEU A 324 21.18 -3.25 -6.14
C LEU A 324 20.29 -2.72 -5.03
N VAL A 325 20.72 -1.64 -4.35
CA VAL A 325 19.96 -1.03 -3.26
C VAL A 325 18.57 -0.61 -3.75
N ASN A 326 18.49 -0.01 -4.93
CA ASN A 326 17.21 0.37 -5.51
C ASN A 326 16.31 -0.83 -5.81
N ARG A 327 16.88 -1.92 -6.34
CA ARG A 327 16.12 -3.12 -6.69
C ARG A 327 15.64 -3.88 -5.46
N ASP A 328 16.53 -4.06 -4.49
CA ASP A 328 16.34 -5.03 -3.40
C ASP A 328 15.88 -4.40 -2.08
N MET A 329 15.99 -3.07 -1.93
CA MET A 329 15.60 -2.34 -0.74
C MET A 329 14.55 -1.26 -1.03
N VAL A 330 14.86 -0.31 -1.92
CA VAL A 330 14.03 0.88 -2.16
C VAL A 330 12.69 0.51 -2.82
N LYS A 331 12.71 -0.19 -3.96
CA LYS A 331 11.48 -0.55 -4.69
C LYS A 331 10.53 -1.42 -3.88
N PRO A 332 10.99 -2.48 -3.17
CA PRO A 332 10.12 -3.27 -2.30
C PRO A 332 9.49 -2.43 -1.19
N MET A 333 10.25 -1.56 -0.51
CA MET A 333 9.72 -0.66 0.51
C MET A 333 8.68 0.30 -0.07
N GLN A 334 8.95 0.93 -1.21
CA GLN A 334 8.00 1.81 -1.89
C GLN A 334 6.69 1.09 -2.26
N ALA A 335 6.74 -0.19 -2.64
CA ALA A 335 5.55 -0.98 -2.92
C ALA A 335 4.69 -1.20 -1.66
N VAL A 336 5.32 -1.41 -0.50
CA VAL A 336 4.61 -1.51 0.78
C VAL A 336 4.03 -0.16 1.18
N PHE A 337 4.80 0.93 1.07
CA PHE A 337 4.34 2.29 1.34
C PHE A 337 3.14 2.69 0.48
N ALA A 338 3.15 2.32 -0.81
CA ALA A 338 2.03 2.56 -1.70
C ALA A 338 0.74 1.82 -1.27
N ARG A 339 0.87 0.63 -0.67
CA ARG A 339 -0.29 -0.10 -0.10
C ARG A 339 -0.80 0.59 1.15
N HIS A 340 0.10 0.98 2.06
CA HIS A 340 -0.24 1.73 3.27
C HIS A 340 -0.98 3.03 2.92
N ASN A 341 -0.43 3.82 2.00
CA ASN A 341 -0.99 5.12 1.62
C ASN A 341 -2.36 4.97 0.92
N ARG A 342 -2.56 3.91 0.12
CA ARG A 342 -3.88 3.60 -0.45
C ARG A 342 -4.91 3.28 0.62
N LEU A 343 -4.56 2.45 1.60
CA LEU A 343 -5.46 2.14 2.72
C LEU A 343 -5.78 3.39 3.53
N ARG A 344 -4.77 4.19 3.85
CA ARG A 344 -4.93 5.47 4.56
C ARG A 344 -5.85 6.44 3.81
N ALA A 345 -5.68 6.56 2.48
CA ALA A 345 -6.54 7.42 1.66
C ALA A 345 -7.99 6.94 1.62
N ALA A 346 -8.22 5.62 1.51
CA ALA A 346 -9.57 5.06 1.56
C ALA A 346 -10.28 5.37 2.89
N LEU A 347 -9.57 5.20 4.02
CA LEU A 347 -10.11 5.51 5.35
C LEU A 347 -10.32 7.02 5.60
N ALA A 348 -9.59 7.89 4.91
CA ALA A 348 -9.78 9.35 5.02
C ALA A 348 -11.02 9.85 4.27
N VAL A 349 -11.35 9.23 3.13
CA VAL A 349 -12.56 9.55 2.35
C VAL A 349 -13.82 9.23 3.15
N GLU A 350 -13.85 8.13 3.88
CA GLU A 350 -14.97 7.71 4.71
C GLU A 350 -15.22 8.69 5.86
N LYS A 351 -14.17 9.21 6.51
CA LYS A 351 -14.29 10.24 7.56
C LYS A 351 -14.87 11.58 7.07
N THR A 352 -14.87 11.83 5.78
CA THR A 352 -15.38 13.08 5.19
C THR A 352 -16.84 12.94 4.76
N GLN A 353 -17.35 11.71 4.63
CA GLN A 353 -18.73 11.40 4.22
C GLN A 353 -19.65 11.07 5.40
N ALA A 354 -19.10 10.82 6.59
CA ALA A 354 -19.81 10.61 7.85
C ALA A 354 -19.90 11.94 8.63
#